data_6fda4a480ab4c8baa74103f70f7543fd
#
_entry.id   6fda4a480ab4c8baa74103f70f7543fd
#
_cell.length_a   1.000
_cell.length_b   1.000
_cell.length_c   1.000
_cell.angle_alpha   90.00
_cell.angle_beta   90.00
_cell.angle_gamma   90.00
#
_symmetry.space_group_name_H-M   'P 1'
#
loop_
_entity.id
_entity.type
_entity.pdbx_description
1 polymer ?
#
loop_
_entity_poly.entity_id
_entity_poly.type
_entity_poly.pdbx_seq_one_letter_code
_entity_poly.pdbx_strand_id
1 'polypeptide(L)'
;MSLDNNKICPAGGLSADFNSLSTKMKKKLLEFHTIQRHWLIETLREGVQEKSLKKNLAIEETADLILAAIQGGVQIARMRGEAQSFKASSKNLLASISA
;
A
#
# COMPACT_ATOMS: atom_id res chain seq x y z
N MET A 1 -5.91 -19.00 10.35
CA MET A 1 -5.93 -17.57 10.72
C MET A 1 -7.30 -16.99 10.41
N SER A 2 -7.90 -16.36 11.37
CA SER A 2 -9.16 -15.68 11.13
C SER A 2 -8.91 -14.29 10.57
N LEU A 3 -9.50 -14.02 9.42
CA LEU A 3 -9.45 -12.69 8.82
C LEU A 3 -10.68 -11.87 9.21
N ASP A 4 -11.64 -12.50 9.86
CA ASP A 4 -12.96 -11.94 10.05
C ASP A 4 -12.99 -10.75 10.98
N ASN A 5 -12.21 -10.81 12.04
CA ASN A 5 -12.30 -9.85 13.12
C ASN A 5 -11.25 -8.75 13.04
N ASN A 6 -10.33 -8.84 12.09
CA ASN A 6 -9.17 -7.97 12.07
C ASN A 6 -8.84 -7.43 10.70
N LYS A 7 -9.86 -7.13 9.93
CA LYS A 7 -9.66 -6.60 8.58
C LYS A 7 -9.24 -5.14 8.67
N ILE A 8 -7.94 -4.91 8.73
CA ILE A 8 -7.38 -3.57 8.73
C ILE A 8 -7.45 -3.02 7.31
N CYS A 9 -7.15 -3.87 6.33
CA CYS A 9 -7.24 -3.52 4.92
C CYS A 9 -7.93 -4.66 4.19
N PRO A 10 -9.21 -4.51 3.79
CA PRO A 10 -9.93 -5.58 3.10
C PRO A 10 -9.23 -6.06 1.84
N ALA A 11 -8.66 -5.15 1.06
CA ALA A 11 -7.93 -5.51 -0.15
C ALA A 11 -6.71 -6.38 0.16
N GLY A 12 -5.96 -6.03 1.21
CA GLY A 12 -4.81 -6.82 1.65
C GLY A 12 -5.20 -8.19 2.16
N GLY A 13 -6.26 -8.26 2.97
CA GLY A 13 -6.76 -9.53 3.48
C GLY A 13 -7.24 -10.46 2.38
N LEU A 14 -7.97 -9.92 1.41
CA LEU A 14 -8.43 -10.69 0.26
C LEU A 14 -7.27 -11.11 -0.65
N SER A 15 -6.25 -10.27 -0.79
CA SER A 15 -5.10 -10.59 -1.61
C SER A 15 -4.31 -11.78 -1.08
N ALA A 16 -4.29 -11.99 0.24
CA ALA A 16 -3.62 -13.15 0.83
C ALA A 16 -4.24 -14.48 0.39
N ASP A 17 -5.55 -14.48 0.11
CA ASP A 17 -6.29 -15.65 -0.33
C ASP A 17 -6.73 -15.54 -1.79
N PHE A 18 -5.99 -14.81 -2.58
CA PHE A 18 -6.38 -14.44 -3.94
C PHE A 18 -6.77 -15.65 -4.80
N ASN A 19 -6.00 -16.73 -4.71
CA ASN A 19 -6.24 -17.91 -5.55
C ASN A 19 -7.51 -18.67 -5.19
N SER A 20 -8.08 -18.46 -4.01
CA SER A 20 -9.33 -19.10 -3.58
C SER A 20 -10.57 -18.29 -3.95
N LEU A 21 -10.39 -17.10 -4.49
CA LEU A 21 -11.51 -16.22 -4.85
C LEU A 21 -12.11 -16.62 -6.19
N SER A 22 -13.39 -16.30 -6.38
CA SER A 22 -14.04 -16.46 -7.67
C SER A 22 -13.42 -15.50 -8.70
N THR A 23 -13.63 -15.80 -9.98
CA THR A 23 -13.15 -14.94 -11.07
C THR A 23 -13.70 -13.53 -10.94
N LYS A 24 -14.96 -13.38 -10.57
CA LYS A 24 -15.60 -12.09 -10.39
C LYS A 24 -14.94 -11.31 -9.26
N MET A 25 -14.64 -11.96 -8.14
CA MET A 25 -13.99 -11.33 -7.00
C MET A 25 -12.56 -10.90 -7.35
N LYS A 26 -11.82 -11.76 -8.04
CA LYS A 26 -10.47 -11.42 -8.52
C LYS A 26 -10.47 -10.16 -9.38
N LYS A 27 -11.43 -10.07 -10.29
CA LYS A 27 -11.56 -8.92 -11.18
C LYS A 27 -11.82 -7.65 -10.38
N LYS A 28 -12.73 -7.70 -9.41
CA LYS A 28 -13.04 -6.55 -8.56
C LYS A 28 -11.83 -6.11 -7.76
N LEU A 29 -11.10 -7.05 -7.21
CA LEU A 29 -9.91 -6.75 -6.42
C LEU A 29 -8.83 -6.08 -7.26
N LEU A 30 -8.62 -6.58 -8.48
CA LEU A 30 -7.66 -5.97 -9.41
C LEU A 30 -8.08 -4.58 -9.85
N GLU A 31 -9.37 -4.37 -10.08
CA GLU A 31 -9.90 -3.04 -10.40
C GLU A 31 -9.63 -2.05 -9.26
N PHE A 32 -9.88 -2.48 -8.03
CA PHE A 32 -9.62 -1.66 -6.84
C PHE A 32 -8.14 -1.30 -6.73
N HIS A 33 -7.26 -2.28 -6.93
CA HIS A 33 -5.82 -2.06 -6.91
C HIS A 33 -5.40 -1.05 -7.99
N THR A 34 -5.94 -1.17 -9.18
CA THR A 34 -5.65 -0.26 -10.29
C THR A 34 -6.02 1.17 -9.95
N ILE A 35 -7.19 1.37 -9.34
CA ILE A 35 -7.66 2.69 -8.91
C ILE A 35 -6.72 3.28 -7.85
N GLN A 36 -6.35 2.48 -6.85
CA GLN A 36 -5.42 2.92 -5.81
C GLN A 36 -4.06 3.31 -6.40
N ARG A 37 -3.54 2.48 -7.30
CA ARG A 37 -2.25 2.72 -7.92
C ARG A 37 -2.26 4.00 -8.73
N HIS A 38 -3.29 4.21 -9.53
CA HIS A 38 -3.42 5.43 -10.34
C HIS A 38 -3.46 6.68 -9.46
N TRP A 39 -4.28 6.66 -8.41
CA TRP A 39 -4.38 7.78 -7.47
C TRP A 39 -3.03 8.10 -6.85
N LEU A 40 -2.31 7.07 -6.43
CA LEU A 40 -1.01 7.27 -5.78
C LEU A 40 0.03 7.81 -6.76
N ILE A 41 0.04 7.32 -8.00
CA ILE A 41 0.94 7.82 -9.04
C ILE A 41 0.69 9.32 -9.28
N GLU A 42 -0.57 9.72 -9.41
CA GLU A 42 -0.90 11.13 -9.63
C GLU A 42 -0.50 11.99 -8.43
N THR A 43 -0.73 11.49 -7.21
CA THR A 43 -0.33 12.18 -5.99
C THR A 43 1.19 12.38 -5.92
N LEU A 44 1.95 11.34 -6.24
CA LEU A 44 3.42 11.43 -6.27
C LEU A 44 3.90 12.40 -7.34
N ARG A 45 3.27 12.37 -8.50
CA ARG A 45 3.62 13.28 -9.59
C ARG A 45 3.41 14.73 -9.17
N GLU A 46 2.30 15.03 -8.52
CA GLU A 46 2.05 16.36 -7.97
C GLU A 46 3.10 16.76 -6.94
N GLY A 47 3.47 15.83 -6.06
CA GLY A 47 4.51 16.08 -5.06
C GLY A 47 5.85 16.43 -5.69
N VAL A 48 6.23 15.78 -6.78
CA VAL A 48 7.45 16.09 -7.51
C VAL A 48 7.35 17.48 -8.15
N GLN A 49 6.22 17.79 -8.77
CA GLN A 49 5.99 19.09 -9.40
C GLN A 49 6.04 20.24 -8.39
N GLU A 50 5.50 20.01 -7.20
CA GLU A 50 5.50 21.00 -6.11
C GLU A 50 6.81 21.05 -5.34
N LYS A 51 7.77 20.22 -5.71
CA LYS A 51 9.10 20.11 -5.08
C LYS A 51 9.08 19.65 -3.63
N SER A 52 7.99 19.04 -3.19
CA SER A 52 7.92 18.42 -1.86
C SER A 52 8.51 17.01 -1.86
N LEU A 53 8.64 16.39 -3.03
CA LEU A 53 9.29 15.10 -3.20
C LEU A 53 10.53 15.22 -4.08
N LYS A 54 11.38 14.20 -4.02
CA LYS A 54 12.63 14.21 -4.79
C LYS A 54 12.38 14.38 -6.28
N LYS A 55 13.19 15.24 -6.89
CA LYS A 55 13.06 15.67 -8.28
C LYS A 55 13.12 14.53 -9.29
N ASN A 56 13.96 13.54 -9.04
CA ASN A 56 14.18 12.41 -9.94
C ASN A 56 13.58 11.12 -9.42
N LEU A 57 12.47 11.23 -8.68
CA LEU A 57 11.79 10.09 -8.12
C LEU A 57 11.25 9.17 -9.21
N ALA A 58 11.50 7.88 -9.10
CA ALA A 58 10.90 6.87 -9.96
C ALA A 58 9.46 6.65 -9.51
N ILE A 59 8.53 7.41 -10.10
CA ILE A 59 7.15 7.53 -9.60
C ILE A 59 6.41 6.20 -9.57
N GLU A 60 6.42 5.44 -10.66
CA GLU A 60 5.68 4.19 -10.75
C GLU A 60 6.22 3.14 -9.78
N GLU A 61 7.52 2.97 -9.74
CA GLU A 61 8.19 2.02 -8.85
C GLU A 61 7.97 2.43 -7.38
N THR A 62 8.00 3.73 -7.10
CA THR A 62 7.76 4.24 -5.76
C THR A 62 6.32 3.98 -5.33
N ALA A 63 5.35 4.17 -6.23
CA ALA A 63 3.96 3.86 -5.95
C ALA A 63 3.78 2.38 -5.59
N ASP A 64 4.39 1.49 -6.37
CA ASP A 64 4.31 0.06 -6.12
C ASP A 64 4.96 -0.33 -4.79
N LEU A 65 6.09 0.28 -4.47
CA LEU A 65 6.77 0.06 -3.19
C LEU A 65 5.92 0.54 -2.01
N ILE A 66 5.30 1.71 -2.13
CA ILE A 66 4.43 2.25 -1.08
C ILE A 66 3.24 1.32 -0.84
N LEU A 67 2.58 0.87 -1.91
CA LEU A 67 1.45 -0.04 -1.78
C LEU A 67 1.86 -1.36 -1.13
N ALA A 68 3.00 -1.92 -1.54
CA ALA A 68 3.52 -3.14 -0.94
C ALA A 68 3.88 -2.94 0.54
N ALA A 69 4.48 -1.80 0.87
CA ALA A 69 4.86 -1.49 2.24
C ALA A 69 3.65 -1.34 3.15
N ILE A 70 2.59 -0.69 2.66
CA ILE A 70 1.34 -0.55 3.42
C ILE A 70 0.72 -1.91 3.69
N GLN A 71 0.57 -2.74 2.66
CA GLN A 71 -0.05 -4.06 2.81
C GLN A 71 0.76 -4.95 3.74
N GLY A 72 2.07 -5.03 3.52
CA GLY A 72 2.95 -5.85 4.35
C GLY A 72 3.07 -5.30 5.77
N GLY A 73 3.18 -3.99 5.91
CA GLY A 73 3.31 -3.33 7.20
C GLY A 73 2.09 -3.52 8.09
N VAL A 74 0.91 -3.41 7.50
CA VAL A 74 -0.34 -3.63 8.23
C VAL A 74 -0.44 -5.09 8.71
N GLN A 75 -0.09 -6.05 7.86
CA GLN A 75 -0.13 -7.46 8.22
C GLN A 75 0.86 -7.80 9.33
N ILE A 76 2.06 -7.25 9.26
CA ILE A 76 3.09 -7.44 10.28
C ILE A 76 2.63 -6.82 11.62
N ALA A 77 2.07 -5.63 11.57
CA ALA A 77 1.56 -4.95 12.77
C ALA A 77 0.47 -5.79 13.46
N ARG A 78 -0.43 -6.39 12.67
CA ARG A 78 -1.47 -7.28 13.20
C ARG A 78 -0.85 -8.51 13.87
N MET A 79 0.11 -9.13 13.20
CA MET A 79 0.76 -10.33 13.68
C MET A 79 1.49 -10.07 15.00
N ARG A 80 2.11 -8.91 15.14
CA ARG A 80 2.84 -8.52 16.35
C ARG A 80 1.96 -7.92 17.43
N GLY A 81 0.71 -7.59 17.10
CA GLY A 81 -0.21 -6.97 18.04
C GLY A 81 0.11 -5.52 18.38
N GLU A 82 0.86 -4.84 17.51
CA GLU A 82 1.22 -3.43 17.74
C GLU A 82 1.34 -2.67 16.43
N ALA A 83 1.01 -1.39 16.47
CA ALA A 83 1.09 -0.51 15.30
C ALA A 83 2.34 0.37 15.29
N GLN A 84 3.13 0.36 16.34
CA GLN A 84 4.26 1.27 16.49
C GLN A 84 5.33 1.05 15.43
N SER A 85 5.65 -0.19 15.13
CA SER A 85 6.65 -0.52 14.11
C SER A 85 6.19 -0.07 12.73
N PHE A 86 4.90 -0.18 12.44
CA PHE A 86 4.34 0.30 11.18
C PHE A 86 4.45 1.82 11.05
N LYS A 87 4.15 2.54 12.12
CA LYS A 87 4.27 4.01 12.14
C LYS A 87 5.71 4.45 11.89
N ALA A 88 6.66 3.81 12.56
CA ALA A 88 8.08 4.13 12.41
C ALA A 88 8.57 3.85 10.99
N SER A 89 8.20 2.70 10.42
CA SER A 89 8.56 2.32 9.06
C SER A 89 7.97 3.25 8.03
N SER A 90 6.71 3.65 8.21
CA SER A 90 6.03 4.58 7.30
C SER A 90 6.72 5.95 7.30
N LYS A 91 7.12 6.41 8.48
CA LYS A 91 7.82 7.67 8.63
C LYS A 91 9.16 7.66 7.89
N ASN A 92 9.90 6.56 8.01
CA ASN A 92 11.16 6.37 7.31
C ASN A 92 10.98 6.35 5.80
N LEU A 93 9.95 5.66 5.33
CA LEU A 93 9.66 5.59 3.90
C LEU A 93 9.36 6.98 3.34
N LEU A 94 8.52 7.75 4.02
CA LEU A 94 8.18 9.11 3.60
C LEU A 94 9.42 10.01 3.60
N ALA A 95 10.27 9.90 4.62
CA ALA A 95 11.50 10.67 4.69
C ALA A 95 12.43 10.35 3.51
N SER A 96 12.47 9.10 3.06
CA SER A 96 13.35 8.67 1.99
C SER A 96 12.98 9.26 0.62
N ILE A 97 11.72 9.64 0.41
CA ILE A 97 11.26 10.21 -0.87
C ILE A 97 11.04 11.72 -0.80
N SER A 98 11.12 12.30 0.38
CA SER A 98 10.95 13.75 0.55
C SER A 98 12.15 14.51 0.01
N ALA A 99 11.87 15.65 -0.54
CA ALA A 99 12.91 16.53 -1.09
C ALA A 99 13.84 17.08 -0.02
#